data_2b71e2a9a9b7983493157c1cf94696d3
#
_entry.id   2b71e2a9a9b7983493157c1cf94696d3
#
_cell.length_a   1.000
_cell.length_b   1.000
_cell.length_c   1.000
_cell.angle_alpha   90.00
_cell.angle_beta   90.00
_cell.angle_gamma   90.00
#
_symmetry.space_group_name_H-M   'P 1'
#
loop_
_entity.id
_entity.type
_entity.pdbx_description
1 polymer ?
#
loop_
_entity_poly.entity_id
_entity_poly.type
_entity_poly.pdbx_seq_one_letter_code
_entity_poly.pdbx_strand_id
1 'polypeptide(L)'
;MIDRLEIMAVAGDLSLRPDVVEKDYVLGWILAGIYADPRLSMVWAFKGGTCLKKCYFETYRFSEDLDFTVLEPAHLEEAFLLDAFADVSRWVQDASGIEIPVEQLRFEPFRNKRGGSNCEGRLYYRGPMQRGGSLQRVKIDLTADERVVLPFADRPVGHPYTDRPEQGMTARCYAFEEVFAEKTRALGERSRPRDLYDVINLFRTEEYRPPSSAVLDVLRQKCAFKGIDLPSLSALALAEDELRADWDAMLGHQLPALPPFDAYWKALPEFFTWILAGRAPAPLTAAPIGAGEAVFRPAIGELRAARTAGSTYLETIRFAASNRLCVELTYDGSVRLIEPYSLRRTSEGNILLFACHAADGQSRSYRLDKIGGARMTSQPFVSRFAVELSATEVTIPGVARRATSFPASPGRATPRTRPARRQASGAPGVVHIFQCSVCGRKFRRREMDASLNPHKDDAGYPCPGRIGVYLETKFQ
;
A
#
# COMPACT_ATOMS: atom_id res chain seq x y z
N MET A 1 -6.90 18.34 -4.55
CA MET A 1 -5.76 17.70 -5.26
C MET A 1 -4.48 18.04 -4.52
N ILE A 2 -3.64 17.07 -4.23
CA ILE A 2 -2.28 17.31 -3.70
C ILE A 2 -1.45 18.15 -4.68
N ASP A 3 -0.38 18.74 -4.18
CA ASP A 3 0.52 19.49 -5.04
C ASP A 3 1.61 18.62 -5.70
N ARG A 4 2.31 19.20 -6.67
CA ARG A 4 3.41 18.51 -7.36
C ARG A 4 4.55 18.12 -6.41
N LEU A 5 4.77 18.91 -5.35
CA LEU A 5 5.89 18.66 -4.44
C LEU A 5 5.65 17.40 -3.62
N GLU A 6 4.40 17.11 -3.25
CA GLU A 6 4.06 15.86 -2.56
C GLU A 6 4.34 14.62 -3.43
N ILE A 7 3.96 14.65 -4.72
CA ILE A 7 4.30 13.58 -5.68
C ILE A 7 5.81 13.39 -5.78
N MET A 8 6.56 14.50 -5.91
CA MET A 8 8.03 14.45 -6.03
C MET A 8 8.68 13.92 -4.75
N ALA A 9 8.17 14.29 -3.58
CA ALA A 9 8.68 13.81 -2.30
C ALA A 9 8.46 12.28 -2.16
N VAL A 10 7.23 11.81 -2.43
CA VAL A 10 6.91 10.37 -2.40
C VAL A 10 7.76 9.58 -3.40
N ALA A 11 7.93 10.11 -4.61
CA ALA A 11 8.74 9.49 -5.65
C ALA A 11 10.23 9.39 -5.23
N GLY A 12 10.75 10.46 -4.60
CA GLY A 12 12.10 10.47 -4.04
C GLY A 12 12.29 9.45 -2.92
N ASP A 13 11.37 9.41 -1.97
CA ASP A 13 11.40 8.47 -0.83
C ASP A 13 11.38 7.00 -1.29
N LEU A 14 10.63 6.72 -2.37
CA LEU A 14 10.50 5.36 -2.92
C LEU A 14 11.51 5.05 -4.04
N SER A 15 12.35 6.01 -4.44
CA SER A 15 13.25 5.87 -5.60
C SER A 15 12.50 5.44 -6.88
N LEU A 16 11.30 6.00 -7.08
CA LEU A 16 10.42 5.75 -8.23
C LEU A 16 10.32 6.97 -9.13
N ARG A 17 9.88 6.75 -10.35
CA ARG A 17 9.54 7.84 -11.26
C ARG A 17 8.28 8.56 -10.78
N PRO A 18 8.23 9.91 -10.84
CA PRO A 18 7.06 10.68 -10.40
C PRO A 18 5.76 10.34 -11.13
N ASP A 19 5.84 9.89 -12.39
CA ASP A 19 4.66 9.48 -13.16
C ASP A 19 4.03 8.19 -12.65
N VAL A 20 4.81 7.26 -12.09
CA VAL A 20 4.30 6.04 -11.44
C VAL A 20 3.54 6.40 -10.17
N VAL A 21 4.08 7.31 -9.36
CA VAL A 21 3.44 7.78 -8.12
C VAL A 21 2.18 8.60 -8.42
N GLU A 22 2.24 9.51 -9.40
CA GLU A 22 1.05 10.25 -9.85
C GLU A 22 -0.06 9.32 -10.31
N LYS A 23 0.28 8.29 -11.09
CA LYS A 23 -0.70 7.31 -11.55
C LYS A 23 -1.33 6.54 -10.37
N ASP A 24 -0.53 6.12 -9.38
CA ASP A 24 -1.06 5.47 -8.16
C ASP A 24 -2.03 6.39 -7.39
N TYR A 25 -1.72 7.67 -7.30
CA TYR A 25 -2.61 8.67 -6.71
C TYR A 25 -3.94 8.77 -7.47
N VAL A 26 -3.89 8.91 -8.79
CA VAL A 26 -5.08 9.03 -9.65
C VAL A 26 -5.92 7.75 -9.63
N LEU A 27 -5.28 6.57 -9.65
CA LEU A 27 -5.96 5.28 -9.53
C LEU A 27 -6.79 5.19 -8.22
N GLY A 28 -6.28 5.72 -7.12
CA GLY A 28 -7.01 5.75 -5.85
C GLY A 28 -8.28 6.57 -5.94
N TRP A 29 -8.24 7.75 -6.54
CA TRP A 29 -9.41 8.61 -6.71
C TRP A 29 -10.43 8.07 -7.72
N ILE A 30 -9.97 7.49 -8.85
CA ILE A 30 -10.88 6.84 -9.81
C ILE A 30 -11.59 5.65 -9.14
N LEU A 31 -10.84 4.84 -8.38
CA LEU A 31 -11.43 3.71 -7.64
C LEU A 31 -12.48 4.19 -6.63
N ALA A 32 -12.21 5.27 -5.91
CA ALA A 32 -13.17 5.89 -4.99
C ALA A 32 -14.43 6.37 -5.72
N GLY A 33 -14.29 7.01 -6.88
CA GLY A 33 -15.42 7.45 -7.70
C GLY A 33 -16.25 6.29 -8.23
N ILE A 34 -15.62 5.19 -8.66
CA ILE A 34 -16.33 3.97 -9.09
C ILE A 34 -17.17 3.40 -7.94
N TYR A 35 -16.65 3.35 -6.73
CA TYR A 35 -17.39 2.83 -5.57
C TYR A 35 -18.34 3.84 -4.91
N ALA A 36 -18.25 5.12 -5.27
CA ALA A 36 -19.26 6.12 -4.93
C ALA A 36 -20.49 6.05 -5.85
N ASP A 37 -20.37 5.50 -7.06
CA ASP A 37 -21.50 5.32 -7.97
C ASP A 37 -22.32 4.08 -7.56
N PRO A 38 -23.62 4.24 -7.21
CA PRO A 38 -24.47 3.15 -6.75
C PRO A 38 -24.75 2.08 -7.82
N ARG A 39 -24.64 2.41 -9.11
CA ARG A 39 -24.81 1.45 -10.22
C ARG A 39 -23.64 0.46 -10.28
N LEU A 40 -22.43 0.93 -9.97
CA LEU A 40 -21.18 0.17 -10.10
C LEU A 40 -20.82 -0.58 -8.82
N SER A 41 -20.96 0.07 -7.66
CA SER A 41 -20.44 -0.40 -6.37
C SER A 41 -20.92 -1.79 -5.94
N MET A 42 -22.14 -2.19 -6.34
CA MET A 42 -22.74 -3.47 -5.94
C MET A 42 -22.42 -4.62 -6.90
N VAL A 43 -22.06 -4.32 -8.15
CA VAL A 43 -21.94 -5.33 -9.21
C VAL A 43 -20.55 -5.38 -9.84
N TRP A 44 -19.65 -4.50 -9.45
CA TRP A 44 -18.25 -4.53 -9.88
C TRP A 44 -17.35 -5.02 -8.77
N ALA A 45 -16.55 -6.05 -9.05
CA ALA A 45 -15.60 -6.61 -8.11
C ALA A 45 -14.17 -6.31 -8.55
N PHE A 46 -13.45 -5.58 -7.71
CA PHE A 46 -12.07 -5.17 -7.95
C PHE A 46 -11.11 -6.34 -7.76
N LYS A 47 -10.16 -6.48 -8.66
CA LYS A 47 -9.16 -7.56 -8.68
C LYS A 47 -7.81 -7.09 -9.21
N GLY A 48 -6.92 -8.01 -9.50
CA GLY A 48 -5.65 -7.72 -10.16
C GLY A 48 -4.55 -7.19 -9.25
N GLY A 49 -3.48 -6.67 -9.87
CA GLY A 49 -2.28 -6.18 -9.16
C GLY A 49 -2.56 -4.91 -8.35
N THR A 50 -3.39 -4.03 -8.88
CA THR A 50 -3.77 -2.79 -8.18
C THR A 50 -4.65 -3.09 -6.96
N CYS A 51 -5.50 -4.12 -7.01
CA CYS A 51 -6.25 -4.59 -5.85
C CYS A 51 -5.31 -5.07 -4.73
N LEU A 52 -4.28 -5.85 -5.06
CA LEU A 52 -3.27 -6.25 -4.08
C LEU A 52 -2.58 -5.04 -3.44
N LYS A 53 -2.15 -4.06 -4.25
CA LYS A 53 -1.47 -2.85 -3.78
C LYS A 53 -2.36 -1.94 -2.96
N LYS A 54 -3.62 -1.74 -3.39
CA LYS A 54 -4.53 -0.77 -2.79
C LYS A 54 -5.35 -1.32 -1.63
N CYS A 55 -5.65 -2.63 -1.63
CA CYS A 55 -6.63 -3.20 -0.72
C CYS A 55 -6.09 -4.28 0.21
N TYR A 56 -4.88 -4.81 -0.07
CA TYR A 56 -4.30 -5.90 0.71
C TYR A 56 -2.92 -5.59 1.28
N PHE A 57 -2.06 -4.84 0.55
CA PHE A 57 -0.71 -4.57 0.99
C PHE A 57 -0.36 -3.10 0.84
N GLU A 58 0.11 -2.45 1.91
CA GLU A 58 0.67 -1.10 1.80
C GLU A 58 1.97 -1.09 1.01
N THR A 59 2.80 -2.11 1.24
CA THR A 59 4.11 -2.25 0.60
C THR A 59 4.05 -3.34 -0.46
N TYR A 60 3.82 -2.94 -1.70
CA TYR A 60 3.71 -3.83 -2.85
C TYR A 60 4.22 -3.13 -4.12
N ARG A 61 4.48 -3.91 -5.20
CA ARG A 61 4.80 -3.30 -6.50
C ARG A 61 3.69 -2.36 -6.95
N PHE A 62 4.05 -1.31 -7.61
CA PHE A 62 3.08 -0.42 -8.24
C PHE A 62 2.39 -1.14 -9.40
N SER A 63 1.17 -0.73 -9.68
CA SER A 63 0.36 -1.26 -10.78
C SER A 63 -0.36 -0.09 -11.45
N GLU A 64 -0.66 -0.24 -12.73
CA GLU A 64 -1.03 0.89 -13.57
C GLU A 64 -2.46 0.82 -14.12
N ASP A 65 -3.11 -0.33 -13.96
CA ASP A 65 -4.40 -0.66 -14.54
C ASP A 65 -5.42 -0.96 -13.42
N LEU A 66 -6.70 -0.75 -13.69
CA LEU A 66 -7.81 -1.17 -12.83
C LEU A 66 -8.51 -2.37 -13.48
N ASP A 67 -8.51 -3.49 -12.78
CA ASP A 67 -9.13 -4.73 -13.25
C ASP A 67 -10.43 -5.00 -12.48
N PHE A 68 -11.53 -5.25 -13.17
CA PHE A 68 -12.80 -5.60 -12.54
C PHE A 68 -13.43 -6.84 -13.17
N THR A 69 -14.09 -7.64 -12.33
CA THR A 69 -15.13 -8.56 -12.78
C THR A 69 -16.47 -7.87 -12.64
N VAL A 70 -17.21 -7.82 -13.75
CA VAL A 70 -18.53 -7.19 -13.86
C VAL A 70 -19.59 -8.29 -13.77
N LEU A 71 -20.43 -8.24 -12.73
CA LEU A 71 -21.44 -9.28 -12.49
C LEU A 71 -22.67 -9.11 -13.39
N GLU A 72 -22.91 -7.88 -13.86
CA GLU A 72 -24.01 -7.53 -14.76
C GLU A 72 -23.45 -7.30 -16.17
N PRO A 73 -23.58 -8.25 -17.11
CA PRO A 73 -22.99 -8.14 -18.46
C PRO A 73 -23.45 -6.91 -19.25
N ALA A 74 -24.66 -6.40 -18.97
CA ALA A 74 -25.19 -5.19 -19.61
C ALA A 74 -24.32 -3.94 -19.31
N HIS A 75 -23.57 -3.94 -18.20
CA HIS A 75 -22.63 -2.88 -17.87
C HIS A 75 -21.40 -2.83 -18.78
N LEU A 76 -21.20 -3.80 -19.67
CA LEU A 76 -20.11 -3.75 -20.67
C LEU A 76 -20.53 -3.06 -21.96
N GLU A 77 -21.75 -2.55 -22.06
CA GLU A 77 -22.20 -1.75 -23.19
C GLU A 77 -21.55 -0.37 -23.16
N GLU A 78 -21.03 0.09 -24.32
CA GLU A 78 -20.30 1.35 -24.42
C GLU A 78 -21.12 2.55 -23.92
N ALA A 79 -22.40 2.61 -24.29
CA ALA A 79 -23.28 3.70 -23.89
C ALA A 79 -23.45 3.80 -22.37
N PHE A 80 -23.63 2.66 -21.69
CA PHE A 80 -23.70 2.59 -20.24
C PHE A 80 -22.39 3.06 -19.59
N LEU A 81 -21.25 2.59 -20.12
CA LEU A 81 -19.93 2.92 -19.58
C LEU A 81 -19.61 4.41 -19.75
N LEU A 82 -19.92 5.00 -20.91
CA LEU A 82 -19.72 6.43 -21.13
C LEU A 82 -20.54 7.28 -20.16
N ASP A 83 -21.82 6.92 -19.94
CA ASP A 83 -22.70 7.63 -19.01
C ASP A 83 -22.21 7.50 -17.55
N ALA A 84 -21.94 6.27 -17.09
CA ALA A 84 -21.47 6.02 -15.73
C ALA A 84 -20.12 6.71 -15.46
N PHE A 85 -19.20 6.66 -16.41
CA PHE A 85 -17.88 7.30 -16.24
C PHE A 85 -17.89 8.81 -16.45
N ALA A 86 -18.90 9.38 -17.07
CA ALA A 86 -19.12 10.82 -17.04
C ALA A 86 -19.47 11.29 -15.61
N ASP A 87 -20.29 10.49 -14.88
CA ASP A 87 -20.61 10.77 -13.47
C ASP A 87 -19.39 10.55 -12.56
N VAL A 88 -18.68 9.44 -12.74
CA VAL A 88 -17.43 9.15 -12.01
C VAL A 88 -16.40 10.27 -12.23
N SER A 89 -16.23 10.75 -13.47
CA SER A 89 -15.26 11.82 -13.79
C SER A 89 -15.61 13.13 -13.08
N ARG A 90 -16.89 13.51 -13.06
CA ARG A 90 -17.37 14.68 -12.31
C ARG A 90 -17.14 14.52 -10.81
N TRP A 91 -17.51 13.37 -10.25
CA TRP A 91 -17.29 13.09 -8.84
C TRP A 91 -15.80 13.17 -8.45
N VAL A 92 -14.91 12.58 -9.25
CA VAL A 92 -13.45 12.64 -9.03
C VAL A 92 -12.95 14.08 -9.08
N GLN A 93 -13.41 14.87 -10.04
CA GLN A 93 -13.03 16.26 -10.17
C GLN A 93 -13.49 17.08 -8.96
N ASP A 94 -14.74 16.93 -8.52
CA ASP A 94 -15.30 17.62 -7.37
C ASP A 94 -14.59 17.25 -6.06
N ALA A 95 -14.27 15.96 -5.87
CA ALA A 95 -13.66 15.45 -4.65
C ALA A 95 -12.15 15.70 -4.56
N SER A 96 -11.43 15.68 -5.70
CA SER A 96 -9.96 15.73 -5.71
C SER A 96 -9.37 16.87 -6.54
N GLY A 97 -10.13 17.43 -7.46
CA GLY A 97 -9.62 18.39 -8.46
C GLY A 97 -8.86 17.76 -9.63
N ILE A 98 -8.84 16.41 -9.75
CA ILE A 98 -8.28 15.73 -10.92
C ILE A 98 -9.26 15.89 -12.08
N GLU A 99 -8.80 16.42 -13.19
CA GLU A 99 -9.60 16.58 -14.40
C GLU A 99 -9.54 15.29 -15.25
N ILE A 100 -10.71 14.72 -15.56
CA ILE A 100 -10.87 13.58 -16.49
C ILE A 100 -11.83 14.05 -17.58
N PRO A 101 -11.32 14.49 -18.77
CA PRO A 101 -12.16 15.02 -19.83
C PRO A 101 -13.12 13.95 -20.35
N VAL A 102 -14.43 14.19 -20.21
CA VAL A 102 -15.49 13.24 -20.56
C VAL A 102 -15.47 12.92 -22.06
N GLU A 103 -15.13 13.89 -22.90
CA GLU A 103 -15.03 13.75 -24.36
C GLU A 103 -13.87 12.83 -24.79
N GLN A 104 -12.92 12.56 -23.89
CA GLN A 104 -11.78 11.68 -24.13
C GLN A 104 -11.96 10.27 -23.53
N LEU A 105 -13.07 10.00 -22.88
CA LEU A 105 -13.39 8.64 -22.43
C LEU A 105 -13.49 7.71 -23.64
N ARG A 106 -12.91 6.51 -23.51
CA ARG A 106 -12.96 5.49 -24.55
C ARG A 106 -13.24 4.14 -23.90
N PHE A 107 -14.24 3.46 -24.41
CA PHE A 107 -14.58 2.10 -24.01
C PHE A 107 -14.75 1.26 -25.27
N GLU A 108 -14.04 0.14 -25.34
CA GLU A 108 -14.00 -0.76 -26.48
C GLU A 108 -14.49 -2.14 -26.04
N PRO A 109 -15.81 -2.43 -26.12
CA PRO A 109 -16.33 -3.76 -25.84
C PRO A 109 -15.83 -4.76 -26.87
N PHE A 110 -15.46 -5.96 -26.42
CA PHE A 110 -15.04 -7.03 -27.30
C PHE A 110 -15.39 -8.40 -26.71
N ARG A 111 -15.38 -9.43 -27.56
CA ARG A 111 -15.50 -10.82 -27.13
C ARG A 111 -14.13 -11.47 -27.17
N ASN A 112 -13.79 -12.18 -26.10
CA ASN A 112 -12.55 -12.96 -26.05
C ASN A 112 -12.68 -14.23 -26.90
N LYS A 113 -11.60 -15.00 -27.04
CA LYS A 113 -11.57 -16.26 -27.86
C LYS A 113 -12.62 -17.30 -27.45
N ARG A 114 -13.15 -17.21 -26.22
CA ARG A 114 -14.21 -18.10 -25.72
C ARG A 114 -15.62 -17.55 -25.91
N GLY A 115 -15.75 -16.39 -26.53
CA GLY A 115 -17.01 -15.69 -26.69
C GLY A 115 -17.47 -14.86 -25.49
N GLY A 116 -16.70 -14.83 -24.40
CA GLY A 116 -17.02 -14.06 -23.20
C GLY A 116 -16.91 -12.55 -23.43
N SER A 117 -17.80 -11.79 -22.80
CA SER A 117 -17.85 -10.34 -22.93
C SER A 117 -16.79 -9.65 -22.08
N ASN A 118 -16.07 -8.72 -22.67
CA ASN A 118 -15.03 -7.90 -22.05
C ASN A 118 -15.12 -6.48 -22.59
N CYS A 119 -14.48 -5.53 -21.89
CA CYS A 119 -14.31 -4.17 -22.37
C CYS A 119 -12.98 -3.61 -21.90
N GLU A 120 -12.25 -2.93 -22.77
CA GLU A 120 -11.09 -2.12 -22.42
C GLU A 120 -11.51 -0.65 -22.34
N GLY A 121 -11.29 -0.01 -21.18
CA GLY A 121 -11.53 1.40 -20.96
C GLY A 121 -10.22 2.19 -20.90
N ARG A 122 -10.25 3.44 -21.38
CA ARG A 122 -9.14 4.38 -21.28
C ARG A 122 -9.65 5.73 -20.79
N LEU A 123 -9.17 6.13 -19.61
CA LEU A 123 -9.46 7.41 -18.98
C LEU A 123 -8.22 8.28 -19.07
N TYR A 124 -8.30 9.37 -19.79
CA TYR A 124 -7.24 10.38 -19.85
C TYR A 124 -7.43 11.36 -18.71
N TYR A 125 -6.33 11.80 -18.08
CA TYR A 125 -6.41 12.69 -16.93
C TYR A 125 -5.34 13.78 -16.93
N ARG A 126 -5.65 14.86 -16.21
CA ARG A 126 -4.70 15.89 -15.80
C ARG A 126 -4.60 15.88 -14.28
N GLY A 127 -3.45 15.43 -13.79
CA GLY A 127 -3.16 15.27 -12.36
C GLY A 127 -2.23 16.35 -11.80
N PRO A 128 -1.69 16.14 -10.58
CA PRO A 128 -0.85 17.10 -9.85
C PRO A 128 0.40 17.56 -10.60
N MET A 129 0.97 16.71 -11.45
CA MET A 129 2.18 17.05 -12.21
C MET A 129 1.93 18.08 -13.33
N GLN A 130 0.67 18.28 -13.73
CA GLN A 130 0.22 19.27 -14.73
C GLN A 130 1.12 19.31 -15.97
N ARG A 131 1.49 18.17 -16.52
CA ARG A 131 2.39 18.06 -17.67
C ARG A 131 1.73 18.68 -18.90
N GLY A 132 2.44 19.59 -19.55
CA GLY A 132 2.07 20.07 -20.88
C GLY A 132 2.19 18.96 -21.91
N GLY A 133 1.32 18.94 -22.92
CA GLY A 133 1.31 17.94 -23.99
C GLY A 133 0.19 16.93 -23.87
N SER A 134 0.43 15.67 -24.27
CA SER A 134 -0.59 14.60 -24.21
C SER A 134 -0.92 14.22 -22.77
N LEU A 135 -2.23 14.06 -22.50
CA LEU A 135 -2.72 13.62 -21.20
C LEU A 135 -2.20 12.22 -20.89
N GLN A 136 -1.95 11.97 -19.60
CA GLN A 136 -1.70 10.64 -19.09
C GLN A 136 -3.00 9.82 -19.11
N ARG A 137 -2.90 8.50 -19.11
CA ARG A 137 -4.09 7.64 -19.14
C ARG A 137 -4.02 6.54 -18.09
N VAL A 138 -5.20 6.19 -17.57
CA VAL A 138 -5.47 4.97 -16.83
C VAL A 138 -6.20 4.00 -17.73
N LYS A 139 -5.77 2.74 -17.72
CA LYS A 139 -6.48 1.64 -18.38
C LYS A 139 -7.42 0.98 -17.39
N ILE A 140 -8.60 0.59 -17.85
CA ILE A 140 -9.58 -0.19 -17.09
C ILE A 140 -9.90 -1.45 -17.86
N ASP A 141 -9.69 -2.61 -17.25
CA ASP A 141 -10.02 -3.91 -17.84
C ASP A 141 -11.28 -4.48 -17.17
N LEU A 142 -12.35 -4.61 -17.93
CA LEU A 142 -13.64 -5.11 -17.49
C LEU A 142 -13.93 -6.46 -18.12
N THR A 143 -14.32 -7.44 -17.30
CA THR A 143 -14.69 -8.76 -17.79
C THR A 143 -15.95 -9.30 -17.11
N ALA A 144 -16.88 -9.85 -17.88
CA ALA A 144 -17.96 -10.68 -17.37
C ALA A 144 -17.68 -12.19 -17.54
N ASP A 145 -16.54 -12.57 -18.14
CA ASP A 145 -16.13 -13.96 -18.38
C ASP A 145 -15.18 -14.46 -17.26
N GLU A 146 -15.66 -14.42 -16.01
CA GLU A 146 -14.91 -14.93 -14.86
C GLU A 146 -15.80 -15.75 -13.91
N ARG A 147 -15.26 -16.84 -13.40
CA ARG A 147 -15.86 -17.61 -12.31
C ARG A 147 -15.40 -17.00 -10.99
N VAL A 148 -16.32 -16.38 -10.28
CA VAL A 148 -16.11 -15.96 -8.88
C VAL A 148 -16.53 -17.13 -7.98
N VAL A 149 -15.64 -17.54 -7.09
CA VAL A 149 -15.81 -18.75 -6.25
C VAL A 149 -16.15 -18.37 -4.81
N LEU A 150 -15.48 -17.35 -4.29
CA LEU A 150 -15.63 -16.91 -2.90
C LEU A 150 -16.48 -15.63 -2.82
N PRO A 151 -17.12 -15.38 -1.66
CA PRO A 151 -17.76 -14.10 -1.41
C PRO A 151 -16.76 -12.93 -1.54
N PHE A 152 -17.25 -11.81 -2.05
CA PHE A 152 -16.46 -10.58 -2.09
C PHE A 152 -16.15 -10.07 -0.70
N ALA A 153 -15.04 -9.32 -0.59
CA ALA A 153 -14.63 -8.65 0.62
C ALA A 153 -14.64 -7.13 0.41
N ASP A 154 -15.38 -6.40 1.25
CA ASP A 154 -15.26 -4.94 1.28
C ASP A 154 -13.98 -4.55 2.02
N ARG A 155 -13.08 -3.83 1.34
CA ARG A 155 -11.74 -3.54 1.81
C ARG A 155 -11.46 -2.04 1.82
N PRO A 156 -10.79 -1.50 2.84
CA PRO A 156 -10.31 -0.14 2.79
C PRO A 156 -9.29 0.02 1.65
N VAL A 157 -9.40 1.13 0.93
CA VAL A 157 -8.45 1.49 -0.14
C VAL A 157 -7.30 2.27 0.46
N GLY A 158 -6.08 1.77 0.30
CA GLY A 158 -4.85 2.45 0.68
C GLY A 158 -4.62 3.68 -0.22
N HIS A 159 -4.67 4.87 0.39
CA HIS A 159 -4.43 6.14 -0.28
C HIS A 159 -3.53 7.00 0.62
N PRO A 160 -2.20 6.82 0.58
CA PRO A 160 -1.27 7.45 1.53
C PRO A 160 -0.91 8.90 1.15
N TYR A 161 -1.90 9.68 0.72
CA TYR A 161 -1.74 11.08 0.32
C TYR A 161 -2.50 11.99 1.27
N THR A 162 -2.08 13.28 1.34
CA THR A 162 -2.59 14.23 2.34
C THR A 162 -4.04 14.64 2.14
N ASP A 163 -4.59 14.47 0.93
CA ASP A 163 -5.99 14.78 0.60
C ASP A 163 -6.95 13.58 0.74
N ARG A 164 -6.51 12.52 1.41
CA ARG A 164 -7.36 11.35 1.68
C ARG A 164 -8.65 11.76 2.40
N PRO A 165 -9.83 11.30 1.95
CA PRO A 165 -11.10 11.54 2.65
C PRO A 165 -11.05 11.05 4.11
N GLU A 166 -11.58 11.84 5.06
CA GLU A 166 -11.58 11.49 6.49
C GLU A 166 -12.32 10.18 6.79
N GLN A 167 -13.43 9.90 6.08
CA GLN A 167 -14.19 8.64 6.17
C GLN A 167 -13.47 7.46 5.51
N GLY A 168 -12.35 7.71 4.83
CA GLY A 168 -11.64 6.70 4.04
C GLY A 168 -12.35 6.37 2.72
N MET A 169 -11.85 5.39 2.03
CA MET A 169 -12.39 4.84 0.78
C MET A 169 -12.52 3.33 0.95
N THR A 170 -13.57 2.73 0.41
CA THR A 170 -13.80 1.28 0.46
C THR A 170 -14.07 0.75 -0.93
N ALA A 171 -13.55 -0.42 -1.25
CA ALA A 171 -13.77 -1.13 -2.50
C ALA A 171 -14.24 -2.56 -2.24
N ARG A 172 -15.16 -3.06 -3.08
CA ARG A 172 -15.57 -4.46 -3.11
C ARG A 172 -14.53 -5.24 -3.92
N CYS A 173 -13.79 -6.11 -3.25
CA CYS A 173 -12.66 -6.85 -3.80
C CYS A 173 -12.94 -8.35 -3.86
N TYR A 174 -12.21 -9.05 -4.72
CA TYR A 174 -12.06 -10.49 -4.58
C TYR A 174 -11.52 -10.83 -3.19
N ALA A 175 -11.96 -11.95 -2.60
CA ALA A 175 -11.33 -12.51 -1.41
C ALA A 175 -9.82 -12.77 -1.66
N PHE A 176 -9.03 -12.74 -0.61
CA PHE A 176 -7.57 -12.86 -0.74
C PHE A 176 -7.16 -14.18 -1.39
N GLU A 177 -7.79 -15.29 -0.98
CA GLU A 177 -7.59 -16.63 -1.54
C GLU A 177 -7.94 -16.67 -3.03
N GLU A 178 -8.98 -15.93 -3.43
CA GLU A 178 -9.39 -15.84 -4.83
C GLU A 178 -8.40 -15.06 -5.67
N VAL A 179 -7.88 -13.92 -5.17
CA VAL A 179 -6.82 -13.16 -5.85
C VAL A 179 -5.56 -14.03 -5.99
N PHE A 180 -5.18 -14.77 -4.94
CA PHE A 180 -4.02 -15.65 -4.98
C PHE A 180 -4.19 -16.76 -6.01
N ALA A 181 -5.34 -17.45 -6.01
CA ALA A 181 -5.65 -18.49 -6.98
C ALA A 181 -5.66 -17.95 -8.42
N GLU A 182 -6.22 -16.74 -8.64
CA GLU A 182 -6.23 -16.10 -9.95
C GLU A 182 -4.83 -15.76 -10.45
N LYS A 183 -3.95 -15.24 -9.57
CA LYS A 183 -2.54 -14.98 -9.90
C LYS A 183 -1.79 -16.27 -10.23
N THR A 184 -2.06 -17.34 -9.50
CA THR A 184 -1.48 -18.66 -9.76
C THR A 184 -1.95 -19.22 -11.10
N ARG A 185 -3.26 -19.12 -11.40
CA ARG A 185 -3.82 -19.51 -12.71
C ARG A 185 -3.17 -18.70 -13.85
N ALA A 186 -3.09 -17.38 -13.69
CA ALA A 186 -2.52 -16.48 -14.68
C ALA A 186 -1.03 -16.79 -14.95
N LEU A 187 -0.26 -17.13 -13.91
CA LEU A 187 1.13 -17.57 -14.07
C LEU A 187 1.22 -18.83 -14.97
N GLY A 188 0.33 -19.81 -14.77
CA GLY A 188 0.32 -21.01 -15.62
C GLY A 188 -0.20 -20.76 -17.05
N GLU A 189 -1.13 -19.82 -17.21
CA GLU A 189 -1.79 -19.57 -18.52
C GLU A 189 -0.92 -18.72 -19.47
N ARG A 190 -0.23 -17.71 -18.93
CA ARG A 190 0.44 -16.70 -19.74
C ARG A 190 1.91 -16.45 -19.39
N SER A 191 2.41 -17.09 -18.34
CA SER A 191 3.81 -17.06 -17.89
C SER A 191 4.44 -15.66 -17.93
N ARG A 192 3.84 -14.68 -17.21
CA ARG A 192 4.37 -13.31 -17.18
C ARG A 192 5.18 -13.03 -15.92
N PRO A 193 6.27 -12.25 -16.00
CA PRO A 193 7.07 -11.81 -14.85
C PRO A 193 6.26 -11.28 -13.66
N ARG A 194 5.24 -10.44 -13.92
CA ARG A 194 4.38 -9.87 -12.88
C ARG A 194 3.60 -10.95 -12.11
N ASP A 195 3.16 -12.02 -12.79
CA ASP A 195 2.43 -13.10 -12.13
C ASP A 195 3.36 -13.97 -11.28
N LEU A 196 4.59 -14.24 -11.74
CA LEU A 196 5.62 -14.90 -10.94
C LEU A 196 5.97 -14.08 -9.68
N TYR A 197 6.20 -12.77 -9.85
CA TYR A 197 6.44 -11.86 -8.75
C TYR A 197 5.29 -11.89 -7.73
N ASP A 198 4.05 -11.75 -8.20
CA ASP A 198 2.87 -11.72 -7.34
C ASP A 198 2.71 -13.04 -6.57
N VAL A 199 2.75 -14.19 -7.26
CA VAL A 199 2.58 -15.53 -6.66
C VAL A 199 3.62 -15.79 -5.56
N ILE A 200 4.89 -15.50 -5.82
CA ILE A 200 5.96 -15.76 -4.84
C ILE A 200 5.87 -14.79 -3.66
N ASN A 201 5.53 -13.53 -3.87
CA ASN A 201 5.35 -12.60 -2.74
C ASN A 201 4.14 -12.97 -1.88
N LEU A 202 3.02 -13.37 -2.47
CA LEU A 202 1.86 -13.87 -1.74
C LEU A 202 2.22 -15.12 -0.91
N PHE A 203 2.98 -16.04 -1.49
CA PHE A 203 3.47 -17.24 -0.81
C PHE A 203 4.41 -16.92 0.36
N ARG A 204 5.33 -15.95 0.20
CA ARG A 204 6.31 -15.53 1.21
C ARG A 204 5.71 -14.75 2.37
N THR A 205 4.51 -14.21 2.21
CA THR A 205 3.82 -13.48 3.29
C THR A 205 3.19 -14.46 4.28
N GLU A 206 4.02 -15.10 5.12
CA GLU A 206 3.63 -16.19 6.02
C GLU A 206 2.48 -15.83 6.96
N GLU A 207 2.45 -14.57 7.44
CA GLU A 207 1.43 -14.10 8.38
C GLU A 207 0.02 -14.12 7.79
N TYR A 208 -0.10 -13.92 6.49
CA TYR A 208 -1.39 -13.86 5.78
C TYR A 208 -1.58 -14.99 4.77
N ARG A 209 -0.65 -15.93 4.72
CA ARG A 209 -0.74 -17.07 3.80
C ARG A 209 -1.92 -17.97 4.21
N PRO A 210 -2.95 -18.13 3.35
CA PRO A 210 -4.10 -18.98 3.65
C PRO A 210 -3.72 -20.45 3.63
N PRO A 211 -4.60 -21.34 4.11
CA PRO A 211 -4.44 -22.77 3.89
C PRO A 211 -4.34 -23.09 2.41
N SER A 212 -3.37 -23.92 2.02
CA SER A 212 -3.17 -24.30 0.60
C SER A 212 -4.41 -24.92 -0.02
N SER A 213 -5.18 -25.72 0.75
CA SER A 213 -6.43 -26.31 0.30
C SER A 213 -7.45 -25.28 -0.15
N ALA A 214 -7.60 -24.16 0.57
CA ALA A 214 -8.54 -23.10 0.20
C ALA A 214 -8.15 -22.45 -1.15
N VAL A 215 -6.85 -22.14 -1.33
CA VAL A 215 -6.36 -21.56 -2.60
C VAL A 215 -6.46 -22.58 -3.73
N LEU A 216 -6.11 -23.85 -3.48
CA LEU A 216 -6.15 -24.92 -4.49
C LEU A 216 -7.57 -25.21 -4.96
N ASP A 217 -8.56 -25.20 -4.07
CA ASP A 217 -9.95 -25.43 -4.45
C ASP A 217 -10.49 -24.33 -5.35
N VAL A 218 -10.18 -23.09 -5.07
CA VAL A 218 -10.49 -21.95 -5.94
C VAL A 218 -9.75 -22.05 -7.28
N LEU A 219 -8.45 -22.39 -7.23
CA LEU A 219 -7.62 -22.54 -8.44
C LEU A 219 -8.18 -23.62 -9.38
N ARG A 220 -8.58 -24.77 -8.86
CA ARG A 220 -9.19 -25.86 -9.63
C ARG A 220 -10.46 -25.37 -10.37
N GLN A 221 -11.33 -24.66 -9.66
CA GLN A 221 -12.58 -24.17 -10.25
C GLN A 221 -12.31 -23.12 -11.32
N LYS A 222 -11.34 -22.23 -11.11
CA LYS A 222 -10.96 -21.22 -12.11
C LYS A 222 -10.30 -21.85 -13.34
N CYS A 223 -9.41 -22.81 -13.18
CA CYS A 223 -8.78 -23.55 -14.28
C CYS A 223 -9.84 -24.35 -15.08
N ALA A 224 -10.72 -25.06 -14.40
CA ALA A 224 -11.80 -25.79 -15.04
C ALA A 224 -12.74 -24.87 -15.83
N PHE A 225 -13.09 -23.70 -15.28
CA PHE A 225 -13.89 -22.70 -15.98
C PHE A 225 -13.20 -22.17 -17.25
N LYS A 226 -11.89 -21.97 -17.21
CA LYS A 226 -11.10 -21.52 -18.38
C LYS A 226 -10.73 -22.67 -19.33
N GLY A 227 -10.97 -23.94 -18.96
CA GLY A 227 -10.60 -25.11 -19.76
C GLY A 227 -9.09 -25.29 -19.90
N ILE A 228 -8.34 -24.98 -18.85
CA ILE A 228 -6.87 -25.10 -18.77
C ILE A 228 -6.47 -26.06 -17.65
N ASP A 229 -5.28 -26.65 -17.81
CA ASP A 229 -4.69 -27.49 -16.77
C ASP A 229 -4.24 -26.66 -15.56
N LEU A 230 -4.10 -27.33 -14.42
CA LEU A 230 -3.46 -26.71 -13.24
C LEU A 230 -2.01 -26.36 -13.56
N PRO A 231 -1.56 -25.16 -13.15
CA PRO A 231 -0.15 -24.78 -13.28
C PRO A 231 0.78 -25.81 -12.67
N SER A 232 1.88 -26.11 -13.34
CA SER A 232 2.90 -27.03 -12.86
C SER A 232 4.30 -26.47 -13.07
N LEU A 233 5.25 -26.92 -12.25
CA LEU A 233 6.65 -26.52 -12.39
C LEU A 233 7.24 -26.92 -13.75
N SER A 234 6.86 -28.10 -14.25
CA SER A 234 7.34 -28.59 -15.56
C SER A 234 6.82 -27.76 -16.74
N ALA A 235 5.57 -27.27 -16.67
CA ALA A 235 5.02 -26.40 -17.69
C ALA A 235 5.70 -25.02 -17.65
N LEU A 236 5.94 -24.46 -16.46
CA LEU A 236 6.63 -23.19 -16.32
C LEU A 236 8.09 -23.23 -16.74
N ALA A 237 8.77 -24.36 -16.56
CA ALA A 237 10.16 -24.55 -16.99
C ALA A 237 10.36 -24.31 -18.49
N LEU A 238 9.31 -24.53 -19.31
CA LEU A 238 9.38 -24.26 -20.74
C LEU A 238 9.39 -22.76 -21.07
N ALA A 239 8.94 -21.92 -20.15
CA ALA A 239 8.89 -20.46 -20.30
C ALA A 239 9.97 -19.73 -19.47
N GLU A 240 10.92 -20.43 -18.86
CA GLU A 240 11.94 -19.81 -17.98
C GLU A 240 12.74 -18.71 -18.68
N ASP A 241 13.24 -18.99 -19.89
CA ASP A 241 14.07 -18.05 -20.63
C ASP A 241 13.29 -16.78 -21.02
N GLU A 242 12.02 -16.90 -21.42
CA GLU A 242 11.16 -15.78 -21.74
C GLU A 242 10.84 -14.95 -20.49
N LEU A 243 10.47 -15.61 -19.39
CA LEU A 243 10.22 -14.96 -18.10
C LEU A 243 11.46 -14.18 -17.61
N ARG A 244 12.65 -14.74 -17.79
CA ARG A 244 13.92 -14.12 -17.42
C ARG A 244 14.21 -12.90 -18.30
N ALA A 245 14.04 -13.04 -19.61
CA ALA A 245 14.29 -11.96 -20.57
C ALA A 245 13.37 -10.74 -20.32
N ASP A 246 12.10 -10.99 -20.00
CA ASP A 246 11.10 -9.95 -19.78
C ASP A 246 11.08 -9.41 -18.35
N TRP A 247 11.88 -9.95 -17.42
CA TRP A 247 11.82 -9.63 -15.99
C TRP A 247 12.01 -8.13 -15.71
N ASP A 248 13.06 -7.54 -16.25
CA ASP A 248 13.37 -6.12 -16.07
C ASP A 248 12.36 -5.22 -16.79
N ALA A 249 12.06 -5.51 -18.04
CA ALA A 249 11.15 -4.70 -18.85
C ALA A 249 9.74 -4.59 -18.24
N MET A 250 9.24 -5.67 -17.62
CA MET A 250 7.89 -5.69 -17.06
C MET A 250 7.80 -5.23 -15.61
N LEU A 251 8.87 -5.30 -14.84
CA LEU A 251 8.85 -5.03 -13.39
C LEU A 251 9.70 -3.84 -12.96
N GLY A 252 10.80 -3.55 -13.67
CA GLY A 252 11.78 -2.55 -13.23
C GLY A 252 11.19 -1.16 -12.98
N HIS A 253 10.21 -0.74 -13.76
CA HIS A 253 9.53 0.56 -13.59
C HIS A 253 8.49 0.58 -12.45
N GLN A 254 8.07 -0.59 -11.93
CA GLN A 254 7.05 -0.72 -10.89
C GLN A 254 7.63 -0.91 -9.49
N LEU A 255 8.94 -1.03 -9.38
CA LEU A 255 9.64 -1.39 -8.16
C LEU A 255 10.74 -0.38 -7.83
N PRO A 256 10.90 0.02 -6.56
CA PRO A 256 12.03 0.83 -6.11
C PRO A 256 13.41 0.19 -6.37
N ALA A 257 13.47 -1.12 -6.32
CA ALA A 257 14.59 -1.93 -6.76
C ALA A 257 14.09 -3.26 -7.28
N LEU A 258 14.63 -3.70 -8.41
CA LEU A 258 14.25 -4.98 -9.02
C LEU A 258 14.99 -6.13 -8.31
N PRO A 259 14.25 -7.07 -7.67
CA PRO A 259 14.89 -8.26 -7.14
C PRO A 259 15.39 -9.18 -8.26
N PRO A 260 16.45 -9.97 -8.03
CA PRO A 260 16.96 -10.91 -9.02
C PRO A 260 15.89 -11.96 -9.37
N PHE A 261 15.74 -12.26 -10.65
CA PHE A 261 14.85 -13.31 -11.16
C PHE A 261 15.03 -14.64 -10.44
N ASP A 262 16.30 -15.06 -10.27
CA ASP A 262 16.65 -16.34 -9.64
C ASP A 262 16.12 -16.48 -8.19
N ALA A 263 15.98 -15.37 -7.47
CA ALA A 263 15.40 -15.41 -6.12
C ALA A 263 13.93 -15.80 -6.14
N TYR A 264 13.21 -15.50 -7.22
CA TYR A 264 11.80 -15.84 -7.41
C TYR A 264 11.65 -17.22 -8.04
N TRP A 265 12.45 -17.50 -9.07
CA TRP A 265 12.43 -18.77 -9.77
C TRP A 265 12.74 -19.96 -8.84
N LYS A 266 13.78 -19.85 -8.02
CA LYS A 266 14.18 -20.87 -7.05
C LYS A 266 13.16 -21.11 -5.93
N ALA A 267 12.19 -20.23 -5.74
CA ALA A 267 11.13 -20.42 -4.76
C ALA A 267 9.92 -21.24 -5.30
N LEU A 268 9.82 -21.42 -6.63
CA LEU A 268 8.71 -22.15 -7.25
C LEU A 268 8.57 -23.61 -6.77
N PRO A 269 9.62 -24.42 -6.62
CA PRO A 269 9.46 -25.79 -6.13
C PRO A 269 8.80 -25.88 -4.76
N GLU A 270 9.17 -24.98 -3.85
CA GLU A 270 8.58 -24.90 -2.51
C GLU A 270 7.13 -24.43 -2.57
N PHE A 271 6.83 -23.42 -3.39
CA PHE A 271 5.46 -22.96 -3.66
C PHE A 271 4.59 -24.09 -4.20
N PHE A 272 5.04 -24.85 -5.21
CA PHE A 272 4.27 -25.95 -5.76
C PHE A 272 4.10 -27.11 -4.77
N THR A 273 5.10 -27.37 -3.93
CA THR A 273 4.98 -28.33 -2.84
C THR A 273 3.91 -27.90 -1.84
N TRP A 274 3.84 -26.62 -1.51
CA TRP A 274 2.81 -26.08 -0.63
C TRP A 274 1.42 -26.15 -1.27
N ILE A 275 1.25 -25.63 -2.49
CA ILE A 275 -0.08 -25.51 -3.08
C ILE A 275 -0.67 -26.87 -3.46
N LEU A 276 0.12 -27.81 -3.98
CA LEU A 276 -0.37 -29.10 -4.48
C LEU A 276 -0.35 -30.21 -3.42
N ALA A 277 0.65 -30.25 -2.55
CA ALA A 277 0.79 -31.30 -1.54
C ALA A 277 0.42 -30.86 -0.11
N GLY A 278 0.02 -29.60 0.09
CA GLY A 278 -0.37 -29.09 1.40
C GLY A 278 0.80 -28.95 2.39
N ARG A 279 2.04 -29.17 1.95
CA ARG A 279 3.22 -29.08 2.79
C ARG A 279 3.74 -27.65 2.83
N ALA A 280 3.36 -26.90 3.87
CA ALA A 280 3.96 -25.60 4.11
C ALA A 280 5.43 -25.76 4.53
N PRO A 281 6.33 -24.85 4.10
CA PRO A 281 7.66 -24.76 4.66
C PRO A 281 7.61 -24.61 6.18
N ALA A 282 8.65 -25.05 6.87
CA ALA A 282 8.75 -24.81 8.30
C ALA A 282 8.64 -23.30 8.57
N PRO A 283 7.75 -22.89 9.48
CA PRO A 283 7.59 -21.46 9.75
C PRO A 283 8.89 -20.88 10.32
N LEU A 284 9.31 -19.75 9.78
CA LEU A 284 10.43 -19.04 10.37
C LEU A 284 10.07 -18.57 11.78
N THR A 285 11.03 -18.70 12.69
CA THR A 285 10.86 -18.18 14.05
C THR A 285 10.82 -16.66 14.02
N ALA A 286 10.01 -16.05 14.89
CA ALA A 286 10.08 -14.61 15.09
C ALA A 286 11.49 -14.22 15.56
N ALA A 287 11.95 -13.06 15.15
CA ALA A 287 13.22 -12.52 15.60
C ALA A 287 13.18 -12.31 17.13
N PRO A 288 14.29 -12.57 17.88
CA PRO A 288 14.32 -12.42 19.32
C PRO A 288 13.94 -11.00 19.73
N ILE A 289 13.12 -10.88 20.79
CA ILE A 289 12.66 -9.60 21.33
C ILE A 289 13.47 -9.31 22.60
N GLY A 290 14.07 -8.10 22.67
CA GLY A 290 14.78 -7.63 23.84
C GLY A 290 13.83 -7.38 25.04
N ALA A 291 14.38 -7.37 26.25
CA ALA A 291 13.61 -7.04 27.45
C ALA A 291 13.06 -5.60 27.33
N GLY A 292 11.74 -5.44 27.53
CA GLY A 292 11.07 -4.14 27.41
C GLY A 292 10.79 -3.69 25.97
N GLU A 293 10.96 -4.55 24.98
CA GLU A 293 10.60 -4.29 23.58
C GLU A 293 9.29 -4.99 23.21
N ALA A 294 8.54 -4.43 22.25
CA ALA A 294 7.38 -5.06 21.62
C ALA A 294 7.44 -4.85 20.11
N VAL A 295 6.93 -5.80 19.33
CA VAL A 295 6.81 -5.64 17.88
C VAL A 295 5.89 -4.45 17.58
N PHE A 296 6.33 -3.57 16.70
CA PHE A 296 5.62 -2.37 16.31
C PHE A 296 5.28 -2.40 14.82
N ARG A 297 4.01 -2.25 14.47
CA ARG A 297 3.48 -2.35 13.10
C ARG A 297 2.61 -1.16 12.76
N PRO A 298 3.17 0.04 12.63
CA PRO A 298 2.41 1.23 12.27
C PRO A 298 2.04 1.21 10.77
N ALA A 299 0.92 1.83 10.44
CA ALA A 299 0.62 2.18 9.06
C ALA A 299 1.63 3.19 8.51
N ILE A 300 1.94 3.12 7.21
CA ILE A 300 2.90 4.04 6.55
C ILE A 300 2.45 5.50 6.72
N GLY A 301 1.14 5.75 6.57
CA GLY A 301 0.58 7.09 6.72
C GLY A 301 0.77 7.69 8.13
N GLU A 302 0.71 6.88 9.17
CA GLU A 302 0.95 7.33 10.56
C GLU A 302 2.40 7.75 10.78
N LEU A 303 3.34 7.02 10.19
CA LEU A 303 4.77 7.33 10.29
C LEU A 303 5.14 8.59 9.50
N ARG A 304 4.52 8.81 8.34
CA ARG A 304 4.69 10.05 7.57
C ARG A 304 4.14 11.26 8.33
N ALA A 305 2.99 11.11 8.98
CA ALA A 305 2.39 12.17 9.78
C ALA A 305 3.26 12.53 11.00
N ALA A 306 3.95 11.56 11.60
CA ALA A 306 4.85 11.76 12.73
C ALA A 306 6.18 12.46 12.39
N ARG A 307 6.52 12.61 11.10
CA ARG A 307 7.70 13.33 10.57
C ARG A 307 9.00 13.12 11.38
N THR A 308 9.25 11.90 11.84
CA THR A 308 10.54 11.56 12.44
C THR A 308 11.59 11.41 11.33
N ALA A 309 12.83 11.84 11.57
CA ALA A 309 13.90 11.78 10.56
C ALA A 309 14.09 10.38 9.93
N GLY A 310 13.89 9.32 10.71
CA GLY A 310 13.96 7.95 10.21
C GLY A 310 12.71 7.45 9.49
N SER A 311 11.58 8.16 9.55
CA SER A 311 10.34 7.72 8.89
C SER A 311 10.39 7.87 7.37
N THR A 312 11.17 8.81 6.85
CA THR A 312 11.40 8.99 5.39
C THR A 312 12.06 7.79 4.73
N TYR A 313 12.88 7.03 5.47
CA TYR A 313 13.59 5.85 4.95
C TYR A 313 12.84 4.54 5.19
N LEU A 314 11.80 4.57 6.02
CA LEU A 314 11.11 3.36 6.46
C LEU A 314 10.39 2.65 5.33
N GLU A 315 9.82 3.37 4.37
CA GLU A 315 9.16 2.75 3.21
C GLU A 315 10.14 1.97 2.36
N THR A 316 11.33 2.55 2.11
CA THR A 316 12.42 1.86 1.42
C THR A 316 12.83 0.58 2.15
N ILE A 317 12.96 0.65 3.48
CA ILE A 317 13.34 -0.50 4.32
C ILE A 317 12.23 -1.58 4.30
N ARG A 318 10.96 -1.18 4.42
CA ARG A 318 9.82 -2.11 4.38
C ARG A 318 9.70 -2.79 3.02
N PHE A 319 9.89 -2.03 1.96
CA PHE A 319 9.86 -2.59 0.61
C PHE A 319 11.00 -3.59 0.40
N ALA A 320 12.21 -3.26 0.83
CA ALA A 320 13.35 -4.17 0.78
C ALA A 320 13.07 -5.47 1.56
N ALA A 321 12.54 -5.35 2.77
CA ALA A 321 12.16 -6.49 3.61
C ALA A 321 11.14 -7.40 2.93
N SER A 322 10.07 -6.83 2.36
CA SER A 322 9.04 -7.59 1.63
C SER A 322 9.61 -8.38 0.46
N ASN A 323 10.59 -7.79 -0.24
CA ASN A 323 11.24 -8.43 -1.39
C ASN A 323 12.49 -9.24 -1.03
N ARG A 324 12.82 -9.37 0.27
CA ARG A 324 14.03 -10.07 0.77
C ARG A 324 15.31 -9.50 0.17
N LEU A 325 15.39 -8.16 0.11
CA LEU A 325 16.56 -7.43 -0.35
C LEU A 325 17.31 -6.76 0.81
N CYS A 326 18.63 -6.76 0.74
CA CYS A 326 19.48 -6.04 1.68
C CYS A 326 19.34 -4.52 1.49
N VAL A 327 19.57 -3.79 2.58
CA VAL A 327 19.55 -2.33 2.62
C VAL A 327 20.92 -1.82 3.05
N GLU A 328 21.47 -0.85 2.32
CA GLU A 328 22.55 -0.01 2.81
C GLU A 328 21.96 1.05 3.73
N LEU A 329 22.20 0.88 5.01
CA LEU A 329 21.72 1.75 6.08
C LEU A 329 22.84 2.70 6.52
N THR A 330 22.61 4.00 6.40
CA THR A 330 23.47 5.02 6.99
C THR A 330 23.04 5.25 8.44
N TYR A 331 23.90 4.91 9.39
CA TYR A 331 23.63 5.02 10.82
C TYR A 331 24.85 5.53 11.57
N ASP A 332 24.72 6.61 12.35
CA ASP A 332 25.81 7.30 13.03
C ASP A 332 27.03 7.57 12.10
N GLY A 333 26.75 8.06 10.90
CA GLY A 333 27.77 8.40 9.88
C GLY A 333 28.46 7.23 9.18
N SER A 334 28.09 5.99 9.50
CA SER A 334 28.64 4.78 8.87
C SER A 334 27.59 4.07 8.04
N VAL A 335 28.00 3.52 6.87
CA VAL A 335 27.12 2.70 6.03
C VAL A 335 27.27 1.23 6.39
N ARG A 336 26.15 0.54 6.53
CA ARG A 336 26.07 -0.89 6.87
C ARG A 336 25.11 -1.59 5.90
N LEU A 337 25.48 -2.75 5.42
CA LEU A 337 24.59 -3.61 4.66
C LEU A 337 23.83 -4.52 5.62
N ILE A 338 22.52 -4.40 5.64
CA ILE A 338 21.64 -5.09 6.59
C ILE A 338 20.52 -5.88 5.91
N GLU A 339 20.06 -6.93 6.57
CA GLU A 339 18.86 -7.72 6.29
C GLU A 339 17.75 -7.23 7.23
N PRO A 340 16.74 -6.48 6.80
CA PRO A 340 15.72 -5.91 7.67
C PRO A 340 14.61 -6.93 8.01
N TYR A 341 14.18 -7.00 9.28
CA TYR A 341 13.20 -7.97 9.74
C TYR A 341 11.96 -7.39 10.41
N SER A 342 12.10 -6.48 11.39
CA SER A 342 10.95 -5.98 12.14
C SER A 342 11.20 -4.60 12.75
N LEU A 343 10.11 -3.90 13.07
CA LEU A 343 10.15 -2.73 13.94
C LEU A 343 9.81 -3.14 15.36
N ARG A 344 10.44 -2.48 16.32
CA ARG A 344 10.25 -2.67 17.74
C ARG A 344 9.97 -1.32 18.42
N ARG A 345 9.14 -1.34 19.44
CA ARG A 345 8.94 -0.18 20.32
C ARG A 345 9.47 -0.54 21.69
N THR A 346 10.35 0.30 22.26
CA THR A 346 10.83 0.14 23.63
C THR A 346 9.81 0.67 24.63
N SER A 347 9.97 0.31 25.90
CA SER A 347 9.17 0.86 27.02
C SER A 347 9.24 2.39 27.13
N GLU A 348 10.33 3.00 26.66
CA GLU A 348 10.54 4.45 26.59
C GLU A 348 9.88 5.10 25.36
N GLY A 349 9.26 4.31 24.47
CA GLY A 349 8.61 4.80 23.26
C GLY A 349 9.52 4.94 22.03
N ASN A 350 10.83 4.62 22.14
CA ASN A 350 11.73 4.65 20.99
C ASN A 350 11.36 3.55 19.98
N ILE A 351 11.47 3.86 18.69
CA ILE A 351 11.27 2.88 17.62
C ILE A 351 12.64 2.38 17.13
N LEU A 352 12.79 1.07 17.10
CA LEU A 352 13.99 0.37 16.66
C LEU A 352 13.71 -0.43 15.40
N LEU A 353 14.61 -0.42 14.44
CA LEU A 353 14.69 -1.36 13.34
C LEU A 353 15.54 -2.55 13.79
N PHE A 354 14.96 -3.73 13.91
CA PHE A 354 15.70 -4.97 14.09
C PHE A 354 16.14 -5.53 12.73
N ALA A 355 17.43 -5.76 12.59
CA ALA A 355 18.04 -6.26 11.37
C ALA A 355 19.23 -7.17 11.69
N CYS A 356 19.66 -7.98 10.71
CA CYS A 356 20.94 -8.69 10.75
C CYS A 356 21.96 -7.99 9.86
N HIS A 357 23.21 -8.04 10.25
CA HIS A 357 24.31 -7.58 9.39
C HIS A 357 24.53 -8.60 8.28
N ALA A 358 24.55 -8.17 7.03
CA ALA A 358 24.62 -9.09 5.89
C ALA A 358 25.94 -9.88 5.83
N ALA A 359 27.03 -9.32 6.37
CA ALA A 359 28.37 -9.92 6.29
C ALA A 359 28.56 -11.09 7.29
N ASP A 360 28.03 -10.97 8.52
CA ASP A 360 28.28 -11.91 9.61
C ASP A 360 27.01 -12.51 10.23
N GLY A 361 25.83 -12.03 9.80
CA GLY A 361 24.52 -12.47 10.29
C GLY A 361 24.21 -12.05 11.72
N GLN A 362 25.05 -11.22 12.36
CA GLN A 362 24.79 -10.74 13.71
C GLN A 362 23.59 -9.82 13.77
N SER A 363 22.69 -10.06 14.71
CA SER A 363 21.52 -9.20 14.93
C SER A 363 21.91 -7.86 15.55
N ARG A 364 21.26 -6.80 15.09
CA ARG A 364 21.42 -5.43 15.58
C ARG A 364 20.08 -4.71 15.61
N SER A 365 19.91 -3.81 16.56
CA SER A 365 18.79 -2.88 16.62
C SER A 365 19.29 -1.45 16.37
N TYR A 366 18.63 -0.76 15.44
CA TYR A 366 18.95 0.59 15.03
C TYR A 366 17.80 1.53 15.41
N ARG A 367 18.07 2.59 16.15
CA ARG A 367 17.06 3.60 16.48
C ARG A 367 16.61 4.31 15.19
N LEU A 368 15.30 4.36 14.96
CA LEU A 368 14.74 4.91 13.71
C LEU A 368 15.08 6.41 13.54
N ASP A 369 15.08 7.16 14.65
CA ASP A 369 15.39 8.60 14.67
C ASP A 369 16.87 8.93 14.39
N LYS A 370 17.76 7.93 14.44
CA LYS A 370 19.20 8.07 14.14
C LYS A 370 19.58 7.57 12.75
N ILE A 371 18.62 7.05 11.97
CA ILE A 371 18.88 6.65 10.60
C ILE A 371 19.05 7.90 9.74
N GLY A 372 20.24 8.09 9.19
CA GLY A 372 20.57 9.20 8.31
C GLY A 372 20.30 8.92 6.84
N GLY A 373 20.11 7.64 6.46
CA GLY A 373 19.81 7.22 5.08
C GLY A 373 19.52 5.74 4.98
N ALA A 374 18.74 5.35 3.97
CA ALA A 374 18.55 3.96 3.58
C ALA A 374 18.47 3.86 2.07
N ARG A 375 19.27 2.98 1.48
CA ARG A 375 19.27 2.67 0.05
C ARG A 375 19.04 1.19 -0.15
N MET A 376 18.01 0.86 -0.91
CA MET A 376 17.72 -0.52 -1.29
C MET A 376 18.77 -1.03 -2.26
N THR A 377 19.15 -2.30 -2.13
CA THR A 377 20.06 -2.97 -3.04
C THR A 377 19.33 -4.05 -3.84
N SER A 378 19.93 -4.55 -4.90
CA SER A 378 19.45 -5.75 -5.60
C SER A 378 19.96 -7.05 -4.97
N GLN A 379 20.72 -7.00 -3.87
CA GLN A 379 21.28 -8.17 -3.21
C GLN A 379 20.19 -8.87 -2.39
N PRO A 380 19.80 -10.11 -2.73
CA PRO A 380 18.83 -10.86 -1.96
C PRO A 380 19.45 -11.45 -0.69
N PHE A 381 18.61 -11.65 0.34
CA PHE A 381 18.98 -12.43 1.50
C PHE A 381 18.03 -13.61 1.74
N VAL A 382 18.55 -14.65 2.35
CA VAL A 382 17.74 -15.79 2.83
C VAL A 382 17.30 -15.47 4.26
N SER A 383 15.98 -15.46 4.48
CA SER A 383 15.41 -15.07 5.77
C SER A 383 15.82 -16.05 6.89
N ARG A 384 16.45 -15.53 7.93
CA ARG A 384 16.79 -16.26 9.17
C ARG A 384 15.65 -16.25 10.17
N PHE A 385 14.81 -15.20 10.10
CA PHE A 385 13.66 -14.95 10.94
C PHE A 385 12.44 -14.57 10.10
N ALA A 386 11.25 -14.67 10.69
CA ALA A 386 10.06 -14.12 10.07
C ALA A 386 10.23 -12.63 9.81
N VAL A 387 9.90 -12.19 8.58
CA VAL A 387 9.95 -10.79 8.21
C VAL A 387 8.61 -10.15 8.51
N GLU A 388 8.59 -9.27 9.53
CA GLU A 388 7.38 -8.65 10.06
C GLU A 388 7.17 -7.20 9.56
N LEU A 389 8.11 -6.67 8.79
CA LEU A 389 8.06 -5.28 8.26
C LEU A 389 7.03 -5.07 7.15
N SER A 390 6.65 -6.14 6.44
CA SER A 390 5.66 -6.09 5.36
C SER A 390 4.22 -6.11 5.86
N ALA A 391 4.02 -6.50 7.12
CA ALA A 391 2.70 -6.63 7.70
C ALA A 391 2.13 -5.27 8.08
N THR A 392 0.95 -4.96 7.58
CA THR A 392 0.13 -3.85 8.01
C THR A 392 -0.91 -4.33 9.00
N GLU A 393 -1.62 -3.42 9.66
CA GLU A 393 -2.81 -3.75 10.47
C GLU A 393 -4.00 -4.21 9.62
N VAL A 394 -3.82 -4.38 8.32
CA VAL A 394 -4.89 -4.84 7.42
C VAL A 394 -5.24 -6.28 7.78
N THR A 395 -6.37 -6.45 8.45
CA THR A 395 -6.92 -7.78 8.73
C THR A 395 -7.42 -8.40 7.42
N ILE A 396 -6.84 -9.50 6.99
CA ILE A 396 -7.35 -10.30 5.88
C ILE A 396 -8.35 -11.30 6.47
N PRO A 397 -9.65 -11.21 6.15
CA PRO A 397 -10.62 -12.18 6.64
C PRO A 397 -10.26 -13.59 6.16
N GLY A 398 -10.47 -14.59 7.03
CA GLY A 398 -10.18 -15.99 6.70
C GLY A 398 -8.76 -16.46 7.02
N VAL A 399 -7.81 -15.58 7.20
CA VAL A 399 -6.46 -15.91 7.64
C VAL A 399 -6.35 -15.67 9.16
N ALA A 400 -6.25 -16.74 9.92
CA ALA A 400 -6.03 -16.64 11.37
C ALA A 400 -4.66 -15.99 11.63
N ARG A 401 -4.65 -14.80 12.25
CA ARG A 401 -3.40 -14.23 12.79
C ARG A 401 -2.81 -15.27 13.74
N ARG A 402 -1.57 -15.69 13.52
CA ARG A 402 -0.81 -16.40 14.52
C ARG A 402 -0.68 -15.47 15.73
N ALA A 403 -1.53 -15.71 16.72
CA ALA A 403 -1.45 -14.98 17.98
C ALA A 403 -0.09 -15.30 18.62
N THR A 404 0.80 -14.32 18.63
CA THR A 404 1.85 -14.28 19.64
C THR A 404 1.13 -13.99 20.95
N SER A 405 0.65 -15.04 21.61
CA SER A 405 0.00 -14.95 22.90
C SER A 405 1.02 -14.55 23.95
N PHE A 406 0.99 -13.28 24.34
CA PHE A 406 1.56 -12.89 25.64
C PHE A 406 0.51 -13.19 26.71
N PRO A 407 0.89 -13.80 27.86
CA PRO A 407 -0.02 -13.96 28.97
C PRO A 407 -0.37 -12.57 29.50
N ALA A 408 -1.64 -12.23 29.43
CA ALA A 408 -2.17 -11.02 30.07
C ALA A 408 -1.97 -11.15 31.58
N SER A 409 -1.17 -10.28 32.19
CA SER A 409 -1.14 -10.10 33.62
C SER A 409 -2.50 -9.57 34.10
N PRO A 410 -3.12 -10.13 35.14
CA PRO A 410 -4.40 -9.66 35.64
C PRO A 410 -4.22 -8.33 36.37
N GLY A 411 -4.45 -7.23 35.66
CA GLY A 411 -4.49 -5.90 36.23
C GLY A 411 -5.88 -5.57 36.74
N ARG A 412 -5.97 -5.45 38.03
CA ARG A 412 -7.12 -5.07 38.86
C ARG A 412 -7.77 -3.77 38.36
N ALA A 413 -9.01 -3.81 37.92
CA ALA A 413 -9.79 -2.64 37.62
C ALA A 413 -10.16 -1.85 38.88
N THR A 414 -9.73 -0.61 38.95
CA THR A 414 -10.30 0.37 39.88
C THR A 414 -10.95 1.50 39.08
N PRO A 415 -12.14 1.97 39.43
CA PRO A 415 -12.80 3.05 38.72
C PRO A 415 -12.10 4.38 39.02
N ARG A 416 -11.57 5.05 38.01
CA ARG A 416 -11.02 6.38 38.14
C ARG A 416 -12.11 7.44 37.97
N THR A 417 -12.42 8.11 39.07
CA THR A 417 -13.16 9.38 39.13
C THR A 417 -12.42 10.48 38.37
N ARG A 418 -13.16 11.27 37.62
CA ARG A 418 -12.70 12.48 36.93
C ARG A 418 -12.08 13.46 37.92
N PRO A 419 -10.88 14.00 37.69
CA PRO A 419 -10.40 15.10 38.51
C PRO A 419 -10.98 16.44 38.03
N ALA A 420 -11.35 17.25 39.00
CA ALA A 420 -11.83 18.60 38.81
C ALA A 420 -10.72 19.50 38.21
N ARG A 421 -11.19 20.44 37.42
CA ARG A 421 -10.42 21.52 36.79
C ARG A 421 -9.70 22.35 37.83
N ARG A 422 -8.39 22.18 37.98
CA ARG A 422 -7.54 23.09 38.82
C ARG A 422 -7.27 24.36 38.00
N GLN A 423 -7.65 25.50 38.59
CA GLN A 423 -7.15 26.80 38.17
C GLN A 423 -5.66 26.89 38.48
N ALA A 424 -4.86 27.14 37.46
CA ALA A 424 -3.42 27.36 37.64
C ALA A 424 -3.18 28.83 37.95
N SER A 425 -2.61 29.07 39.13
CA SER A 425 -2.00 30.34 39.57
C SER A 425 -0.73 30.58 38.75
N GLY A 426 -0.55 31.83 38.29
CA GLY A 426 0.50 32.21 37.35
C GLY A 426 1.91 32.18 37.94
N ALA A 427 2.83 31.57 37.22
CA ALA A 427 4.25 31.87 37.25
C ALA A 427 4.61 32.74 36.04
N PRO A 428 5.60 33.63 36.09
CA PRO A 428 6.03 34.48 34.98
C PRO A 428 6.48 33.57 33.83
N GLY A 429 5.85 33.68 32.67
CA GLY A 429 6.06 32.77 31.59
C GLY A 429 6.39 33.49 30.25
N VAL A 430 7.19 32.81 29.47
CA VAL A 430 7.49 33.20 28.09
C VAL A 430 6.25 33.05 27.23
N VAL A 431 5.93 34.09 26.44
CA VAL A 431 4.81 34.06 25.48
C VAL A 431 5.32 34.36 24.07
N HIS A 432 5.08 33.45 23.16
CA HIS A 432 5.41 33.61 21.74
C HIS A 432 4.20 34.17 20.98
N ILE A 433 4.42 35.13 20.10
CA ILE A 433 3.39 35.75 19.27
C ILE A 433 3.52 35.28 17.85
N PHE A 434 2.42 34.70 17.34
CA PHE A 434 2.31 34.24 15.95
C PHE A 434 1.21 35.03 15.23
N GLN A 435 1.39 35.32 13.95
CA GLN A 435 0.42 35.98 13.10
C GLN A 435 -0.10 35.02 12.03
N CYS A 436 -1.40 34.91 11.87
CA CYS A 436 -1.97 34.11 10.79
C CYS A 436 -1.55 34.68 9.43
N SER A 437 -0.97 33.83 8.58
CA SER A 437 -0.52 34.21 7.24
C SER A 437 -1.67 34.59 6.28
N VAL A 438 -2.91 34.21 6.61
CA VAL A 438 -4.09 34.44 5.77
C VAL A 438 -4.87 35.70 6.18
N CYS A 439 -5.22 35.83 7.48
CA CYS A 439 -6.05 36.96 7.94
C CYS A 439 -5.30 37.97 8.79
N GLY A 440 -4.01 37.80 9.03
CA GLY A 440 -3.20 38.76 9.80
C GLY A 440 -3.44 38.74 11.33
N ARG A 441 -4.39 37.98 11.84
CA ARG A 441 -4.73 37.96 13.27
C ARG A 441 -3.60 37.40 14.10
N LYS A 442 -3.33 38.01 15.28
CA LYS A 442 -2.22 37.62 16.18
C LYS A 442 -2.72 36.69 17.27
N PHE A 443 -1.90 35.65 17.54
CA PHE A 443 -2.16 34.61 18.55
C PHE A 443 -1.00 34.54 19.54
N ARG A 444 -1.33 34.39 20.83
CA ARG A 444 -0.36 34.21 21.91
C ARG A 444 -0.27 32.73 22.28
N ARG A 445 0.94 32.20 22.33
CA ARG A 445 1.23 30.81 22.69
C ARG A 445 2.27 30.73 23.80
N ARG A 446 2.13 29.77 24.69
CA ARG A 446 3.14 29.50 25.74
C ARG A 446 4.29 28.61 25.24
N GLU A 447 4.04 27.89 24.15
CA GLU A 447 5.00 27.02 23.47
C GLU A 447 5.33 27.59 22.09
N MET A 448 6.50 27.28 21.57
CA MET A 448 6.98 27.70 20.26
C MET A 448 6.31 26.82 19.17
N ASP A 449 4.98 26.89 19.12
CA ASP A 449 4.14 26.14 18.18
C ASP A 449 3.39 27.11 17.27
N ALA A 450 3.69 27.00 15.96
CA ALA A 450 3.09 27.84 14.91
C ALA A 450 1.69 27.39 14.50
N SER A 451 1.16 26.28 15.00
CA SER A 451 -0.18 25.81 14.66
C SER A 451 -1.26 26.74 15.22
N LEU A 452 -2.28 27.05 14.40
CA LEU A 452 -3.41 27.89 14.79
C LEU A 452 -4.70 27.08 14.87
N ASN A 453 -5.40 27.23 15.98
CA ASN A 453 -6.75 26.67 16.09
C ASN A 453 -7.70 27.32 15.07
N PRO A 454 -8.80 26.65 14.68
CA PRO A 454 -9.83 27.26 13.87
C PRO A 454 -10.24 28.63 14.44
N HIS A 455 -10.22 29.66 13.61
CA HIS A 455 -10.51 31.03 14.00
C HIS A 455 -11.26 31.76 12.88
N LYS A 456 -11.78 32.92 13.21
CA LYS A 456 -12.43 33.81 12.25
C LYS A 456 -11.53 35.01 11.96
N ASP A 457 -11.65 35.58 10.77
CA ASP A 457 -11.04 36.84 10.40
C ASP A 457 -11.71 38.03 11.14
N ASP A 458 -11.24 39.25 10.89
CA ASP A 458 -11.78 40.43 11.53
C ASP A 458 -13.19 40.79 11.03
N ALA A 459 -13.64 40.28 9.89
CA ALA A 459 -14.99 40.38 9.37
C ALA A 459 -15.95 39.30 9.90
N GLY A 460 -15.44 38.35 10.72
CA GLY A 460 -16.23 37.30 11.35
C GLY A 460 -16.39 36.01 10.52
N TYR A 461 -15.78 35.92 9.35
CA TYR A 461 -15.82 34.72 8.50
C TYR A 461 -14.76 33.67 8.92
N PRO A 462 -15.04 32.37 8.77
CA PRO A 462 -14.07 31.33 9.06
C PRO A 462 -12.77 31.52 8.26
N CYS A 463 -11.64 31.68 8.94
CA CYS A 463 -10.34 31.81 8.30
C CYS A 463 -9.75 30.42 8.01
N PRO A 464 -9.28 30.14 6.78
CA PRO A 464 -8.63 28.87 6.45
C PRO A 464 -7.22 28.72 7.02
N GLY A 465 -6.60 29.80 7.54
CA GLY A 465 -5.24 29.78 8.07
C GLY A 465 -5.12 28.85 9.28
N ARG A 466 -4.15 27.94 9.22
CA ARG A 466 -3.85 26.96 10.30
C ARG A 466 -2.41 27.05 10.78
N ILE A 467 -1.59 27.89 10.13
CA ILE A 467 -0.19 28.11 10.48
C ILE A 467 0.04 29.60 10.68
N GLY A 468 0.71 29.96 11.78
CA GLY A 468 1.10 31.31 12.10
C GLY A 468 2.58 31.57 11.77
N VAL A 469 2.86 32.77 11.29
CA VAL A 469 4.24 33.26 11.17
C VAL A 469 4.67 33.79 12.52
N TYR A 470 5.79 33.32 13.05
CA TYR A 470 6.38 33.83 14.29
C TYR A 470 6.75 35.28 14.16
N LEU A 471 6.38 36.11 15.13
CA LEU A 471 6.71 37.54 15.18
C LEU A 471 7.75 37.84 16.26
N GLU A 472 7.46 37.50 17.51
CA GLU A 472 8.29 37.87 18.65
C GLU A 472 8.02 37.00 19.87
N THR A 473 8.95 37.00 20.84
CA THR A 473 8.76 36.39 22.16
C THR A 473 8.74 37.50 23.20
N LYS A 474 7.74 37.48 24.09
CA LYS A 474 7.62 38.40 25.23
C LYS A 474 7.78 37.62 26.54
N PHE A 475 8.54 38.22 27.47
CA PHE A 475 8.66 37.76 28.84
C PHE A 475 7.63 38.52 29.68
N GLN A 476 6.71 37.81 30.34
CA GLN A 476 5.68 38.39 31.23
C GLN A 476 5.98 38.04 32.68
#